data_1a00084b8320eaa5e1d28f252263cbc6
#
_entry.id   1a00084b8320eaa5e1d28f252263cbc6
#
_cell.length_a   1.000
_cell.length_b   1.000
_cell.length_c   1.000
_cell.angle_alpha   90.00
_cell.angle_beta   90.00
_cell.angle_gamma   90.00
#
_symmetry.space_group_name_H-M   'P 1'
#
loop_
_entity.id
_entity.type
_entity.pdbx_description
1 polymer ?
#
loop_
_entity_poly.entity_id
_entity_poly.type
_entity_poly.pdbx_seq_one_letter_code
_entity_poly.pdbx_strand_id
1 'polypeptide(L)' 'MKEQIIYYDKLRGCYCVTSRENYEERITNARAVIQCSDFASAEQVRDYLVNHGYGTKDQYTIIPQEEEQ' A
#
# COMPACT_ATOMS: atom_id res chain seq x y z
N MET A 1 3.60 -15.00 7.42
CA MET A 1 3.35 -13.55 7.56
C MET A 1 2.44 -13.09 6.44
N LYS A 2 1.61 -12.09 6.75
CA LYS A 2 0.63 -11.64 5.77
C LYS A 2 1.25 -10.69 4.76
N GLU A 3 0.87 -10.89 3.51
CA GLU A 3 1.31 -10.01 2.44
C GLU A 3 0.56 -8.67 2.53
N GLN A 4 1.28 -7.59 2.28
CA GLN A 4 0.72 -6.25 2.26
C GLN A 4 0.70 -5.72 0.83
N ILE A 5 -0.30 -4.94 0.51
CA ILE A 5 -0.46 -4.35 -0.82
C ILE A 5 -0.24 -2.85 -0.73
N ILE A 6 0.60 -2.33 -1.61
CA ILE A 6 0.80 -0.89 -1.76
C ILE A 6 0.18 -0.48 -3.09
N TYR A 7 -0.77 0.45 -3.04
CA TYR A 7 -1.47 0.89 -4.24
C TYR A 7 -1.72 2.39 -4.17
N TYR A 8 -1.99 3.00 -5.33
CA TYR A 8 -2.33 4.41 -5.39
C TYR A 8 -3.84 4.58 -5.39
N ASP A 9 -4.36 5.32 -4.42
CA ASP A 9 -5.80 5.57 -4.32
C ASP A 9 -6.11 6.91 -4.97
N LYS A 10 -6.77 6.85 -6.11
CA LYS A 10 -7.09 8.06 -6.88
C LYS A 10 -8.05 8.98 -6.15
N LEU A 11 -8.96 8.42 -5.38
CA LEU A 11 -9.94 9.22 -4.63
C LEU A 11 -9.28 9.98 -3.49
N ARG A 12 -8.30 9.36 -2.84
CA ARG A 12 -7.58 10.00 -1.76
C ARG A 12 -6.39 10.82 -2.27
N GLY A 13 -5.93 10.53 -3.47
CA GLY A 13 -4.79 11.20 -4.05
C GLY A 13 -3.46 10.86 -3.40
N CYS A 14 -3.35 9.67 -2.83
CA CYS A 14 -2.11 9.24 -2.18
C CYS A 14 -1.97 7.73 -2.24
N TYR A 15 -0.76 7.25 -1.90
CA TYR A 15 -0.53 5.82 -1.78
C TYR A 15 -1.14 5.29 -0.50
N CYS A 16 -1.63 4.06 -0.57
CA CYS A 16 -2.25 3.39 0.58
C CYS A 16 -1.67 2.00 0.73
N VAL A 17 -1.63 1.53 1.97
CA VAL A 17 -1.14 0.19 2.29
C VAL A 17 -2.23 -0.54 3.04
N THR A 18 -2.49 -1.77 2.62
CA THR A 18 -3.50 -2.59 3.28
C THR A 18 -3.12 -4.06 3.12
N SER A 19 -3.83 -4.96 3.79
CA SER A 19 -3.58 -6.39 3.63
C SER A 19 -4.11 -6.86 2.28
N ARG A 20 -3.55 -7.97 1.78
CA ARG A 20 -4.06 -8.55 0.54
C ARG A 20 -5.53 -8.91 0.66
N GLU A 21 -5.95 -9.45 1.79
CA GLU A 21 -7.35 -9.78 2.00
C GLU A 21 -8.26 -8.57 1.83
N ASN A 22 -7.91 -7.47 2.49
CA ASN A 22 -8.72 -6.26 2.39
C ASN A 22 -8.72 -5.71 0.97
N TYR A 23 -7.59 -5.76 0.32
CA TYR A 23 -7.51 -5.24 -1.04
C TYR A 23 -8.38 -6.04 -2.00
N GLU A 24 -8.34 -7.37 -1.89
CA GLU A 24 -9.10 -8.25 -2.78
C GLU A 24 -10.61 -8.16 -2.51
N GLU A 25 -10.98 -7.93 -1.26
CA GLU A 25 -12.38 -7.79 -0.90
C GLU A 25 -12.88 -6.35 -0.99
N ARG A 26 -12.01 -5.46 -1.44
CA ARG A 26 -12.32 -4.04 -1.62
C ARG A 26 -12.71 -3.35 -0.33
N ILE A 27 -12.15 -3.81 0.78
CA ILE A 27 -12.32 -3.17 2.07
C ILE A 27 -11.18 -2.17 2.23
N THR A 28 -11.37 -0.99 1.65
CA THR A 28 -10.32 0.03 1.60
C THR A 28 -10.76 1.35 2.20
N ASN A 29 -11.62 1.30 3.21
CA ASN A 29 -12.01 2.52 3.91
C ASN A 29 -10.86 3.02 4.79
N ALA A 30 -11.02 4.19 5.37
CA ALA A 30 -9.93 4.86 6.09
C ALA A 30 -9.40 4.05 7.27
N ARG A 31 -10.21 3.16 7.83
CA ARG A 31 -9.78 2.33 8.97
C ARG A 31 -9.02 1.09 8.53
N ALA A 32 -9.20 0.69 7.28
CA ALA A 32 -8.60 -0.54 6.78
C ALA A 32 -7.27 -0.31 6.08
N VAL A 33 -6.89 0.94 5.82
CA VAL A 33 -5.68 1.25 5.07
C VAL A 33 -4.82 2.25 5.81
N ILE A 34 -3.51 2.21 5.53
CA ILE A 34 -2.58 3.22 6.00
C ILE A 34 -2.38 4.19 4.83
N GLN A 35 -2.67 5.47 5.07
CA GLN A 35 -2.52 6.48 4.04
C GLN A 35 -1.13 7.10 4.10
N CYS A 36 -0.45 7.13 2.96
CA CYS A 36 0.93 7.61 2.85
C CYS A 36 0.96 8.76 1.84
N SER A 37 0.80 9.98 2.32
CA SER A 37 0.56 11.12 1.43
C SER A 37 1.81 11.83 0.92
N ASP A 38 2.98 11.58 1.49
CA ASP A 38 4.19 12.35 1.16
C ASP A 38 5.21 11.55 0.36
N PHE A 39 4.75 10.62 -0.45
CA PHE A 39 5.65 9.76 -1.19
C PHE A 39 5.45 9.94 -2.69
N ALA A 40 6.56 9.94 -3.42
CA ALA A 40 6.53 10.12 -4.88
C ALA A 40 6.29 8.81 -5.62
N SER A 41 6.52 7.67 -4.97
CA SER A 41 6.32 6.37 -5.62
C SER A 41 6.00 5.31 -4.59
N ALA A 42 5.44 4.19 -5.06
CA ALA A 42 5.14 3.06 -4.19
C ALA A 42 6.41 2.44 -3.62
N GLU A 43 7.50 2.46 -4.40
CA GLU A 43 8.77 1.96 -3.91
C GLU A 43 9.27 2.74 -2.71
N GLN A 44 9.06 4.05 -2.72
CA GLN A 44 9.43 4.88 -1.56
C GLN A 44 8.63 4.49 -0.33
N VAL A 45 7.34 4.22 -0.50
CA VAL A 45 6.50 3.77 0.60
C VAL A 45 7.03 2.47 1.18
N ARG A 46 7.32 1.51 0.31
CA ARG A 46 7.84 0.22 0.74
C ARG A 46 9.16 0.39 1.50
N ASP A 47 10.08 1.16 0.93
CA ASP A 47 11.38 1.34 1.54
C ASP A 47 11.28 2.03 2.89
N TYR A 48 10.40 3.01 3.00
CA TYR A 48 10.16 3.67 4.28
C TYR A 48 9.69 2.68 5.33
N LEU A 49 8.70 1.86 4.99
CA LEU A 49 8.12 0.91 5.94
C LEU A 49 9.15 -0.15 6.36
N VAL A 50 9.91 -0.66 5.40
CA VAL A 50 10.93 -1.66 5.70
C VAL A 50 12.02 -1.05 6.59
N ASN A 51 12.44 0.17 6.30
CA ASN A 51 13.49 0.83 7.08
C ASN A 51 13.04 1.16 8.51
N HIS A 52 11.75 1.24 8.75
CA HIS A 52 11.21 1.52 10.08
C HIS A 52 10.76 0.26 10.81
N GLY A 53 11.10 -0.91 10.28
CA GLY A 53 10.84 -2.17 10.97
C GLY A 53 9.44 -2.72 10.79
N TYR A 54 8.71 -2.28 9.77
CA TYR A 54 7.35 -2.74 9.54
C TYR A 54 7.29 -3.90 8.55
N GLY A 55 8.24 -4.81 8.63
CA GLY A 55 8.25 -5.99 7.79
C GLY A 55 9.42 -5.99 6.84
N THR A 56 9.44 -6.98 5.96
CA THR A 56 10.51 -7.14 4.99
C THR A 56 10.02 -6.75 3.60
N LYS A 57 10.96 -6.51 2.71
CA LYS A 57 10.66 -6.12 1.34
C LYS A 57 9.75 -7.12 0.63
N ASP A 58 9.94 -8.41 0.95
CA ASP A 58 9.18 -9.48 0.30
C ASP A 58 7.71 -9.51 0.70
N GLN A 59 7.36 -8.84 1.78
CA GLN A 59 5.98 -8.82 2.25
C GLN A 59 5.11 -7.80 1.52
N TYR A 60 5.72 -6.88 0.78
CA TYR A 60 5.00 -5.80 0.13
C TYR A 60 4.90 -6.07 -1.37
N THR A 61 3.68 -6.01 -1.89
CA THR A 61 3.41 -6.13 -3.32
C THR A 61 2.91 -4.78 -3.80
N ILE A 62 3.55 -4.25 -4.82
CA ILE A 62 3.19 -2.95 -5.39
C ILE A 62 2.28 -3.17 -6.58
N ILE A 63 1.13 -2.52 -6.57
CA ILE A 63 0.18 -2.58 -7.68
C ILE A 63 0.46 -1.39 -8.61
N PRO A 64 0.81 -1.62 -9.88
CA PRO A 64 1.03 -0.51 -10.81
C PRO A 64 -0.23 0.31 -11.01
N GLN A 65 -0.06 1.61 -11.15
CA GLN A 65 -1.20 2.52 -11.29
C GLN A 65 -2.11 2.16 -12.47
N GLU A 66 -1.54 1.73 -13.57
CA GLU A 66 -2.32 1.41 -14.75
C GLU A 66 -3.19 0.16 -14.57
N GLU A 67 -2.94 -0.62 -13.54
CA GLU A 67 -3.75 -1.81 -13.25
C GLU A 67 -4.87 -1.54 -12.26
N GLU A 68 -4.96 -0.34 -11.75
CA GLU A 68 -5.95 0.01 -10.73
C GLU A 68 -7.25 0.55 -11.32
N GLN A 69 -7.44 0.45 -12.58
CA GLN A 69 -8.58 1.06 -13.26
C GLN A 69 -9.88 0.29 -13.12
#